data_00b539e61f47bdea99e7b999ef493eb5
#
_entry.id   00b539e61f47bdea99e7b999ef493eb5
#
_cell.length_a   1.000
_cell.length_b   1.000
_cell.length_c   1.000
_cell.angle_alpha   90.00
_cell.angle_beta   90.00
_cell.angle_gamma   90.00
#
_symmetry.space_group_name_H-M   'P 1'
#
loop_
_entity.id
_entity.type
_entity.pdbx_description
1 polymer ?
#
loop_
_entity_poly.entity_id
_entity_poly.type
_entity_poly.pdbx_seq_one_letter_code
_entity_poly.pdbx_strand_id
1 'polypeptide(L)'
;LSGSGTGELLDLVVGKFSKEGEELLDEDIPRFAVVGRPNAGKSSIINAFIGEDRNIVTEIAGTTRDSIYTRYEKFGFDFYLVDTAGIRKKNKVSEDLEYYSVIRSIRSIENSDVCILMLDATRGIEGQDLNIFSLIQRNQKGLVVVVNKWDLVENKNAKVMKTYEEAIRSRLAPFVDFPIIFASALTKQRIFKVLETAKEVYQARTTRIPTARLNEEMLPLIEAYPPPSNKGKYIKIKYCTQLPNTQVPSFVFFANL
;
A
#
# COMPACT_ATOMS: atom_id res chain seq x y z
N LEU A 1 -45.47 -25.05 0.97
CA LEU A 1 -44.95 -23.94 0.14
C LEU A 1 -43.79 -24.52 -0.67
N SER A 2 -44.07 -24.93 -1.93
CA SER A 2 -43.05 -25.40 -2.86
C SER A 2 -42.22 -24.20 -3.33
N GLY A 3 -40.91 -24.26 -3.27
CA GLY A 3 -39.99 -23.20 -3.74
C GLY A 3 -39.93 -23.09 -5.29
N SER A 4 -41.00 -23.46 -6.00
CA SER A 4 -41.09 -23.26 -7.45
C SER A 4 -41.30 -21.79 -7.75
N GLY A 5 -40.40 -21.22 -8.54
CA GLY A 5 -40.39 -19.80 -8.92
C GLY A 5 -39.25 -18.96 -8.33
N THR A 6 -38.52 -19.45 -7.31
CA THR A 6 -37.35 -18.74 -6.76
C THR A 6 -36.20 -18.65 -7.77
N GLY A 7 -36.02 -19.64 -8.63
CA GLY A 7 -35.03 -19.62 -9.71
C GLY A 7 -35.34 -18.53 -10.75
N GLU A 8 -36.60 -18.53 -11.23
CA GLU A 8 -37.08 -17.54 -12.20
C GLU A 8 -37.04 -16.09 -11.65
N LEU A 9 -37.33 -15.92 -10.35
CA LEU A 9 -37.20 -14.63 -9.68
C LEU A 9 -35.74 -14.16 -9.61
N LEU A 10 -34.81 -15.07 -9.26
CA LEU A 10 -33.39 -14.79 -9.22
C LEU A 10 -32.83 -14.45 -10.62
N ASP A 11 -33.25 -15.18 -11.65
CA ASP A 11 -32.86 -14.93 -13.03
C ASP A 11 -33.41 -13.58 -13.54
N LEU A 12 -34.62 -13.21 -13.16
CA LEU A 12 -35.22 -11.91 -13.45
C LEU A 12 -34.49 -10.76 -12.72
N VAL A 13 -34.09 -11.00 -11.47
CA VAL A 13 -33.31 -10.03 -10.68
C VAL A 13 -31.93 -9.86 -11.29
N VAL A 14 -31.23 -10.94 -11.59
CA VAL A 14 -29.89 -10.93 -12.22
C VAL A 14 -29.95 -10.30 -13.61
N GLY A 15 -31.02 -10.58 -14.40
CA GLY A 15 -31.22 -9.98 -15.71
C GLY A 15 -31.54 -8.48 -15.69
N LYS A 16 -31.97 -7.95 -14.52
CA LYS A 16 -32.18 -6.51 -14.30
C LYS A 16 -30.99 -5.78 -13.68
N PHE A 17 -29.96 -6.50 -13.25
CA PHE A 17 -28.68 -5.83 -12.99
C PHE A 17 -28.17 -5.31 -14.33
N SER A 18 -28.17 -3.99 -14.50
CA SER A 18 -27.62 -3.36 -15.69
C SER A 18 -26.17 -3.78 -15.83
N LYS A 19 -25.83 -4.43 -16.94
CA LYS A 19 -24.44 -4.64 -17.38
C LYS A 19 -23.81 -3.34 -17.89
N GLU A 20 -24.42 -2.21 -17.60
CA GLU A 20 -23.92 -0.89 -17.99
C GLU A 20 -22.79 -0.50 -17.06
N GLY A 21 -21.57 -0.61 -17.58
CA GLY A 21 -20.46 0.25 -17.20
C GLY A 21 -19.78 -0.01 -15.87
N GLU A 22 -19.63 -1.24 -15.40
CA GLU A 22 -18.48 -1.53 -14.55
C GLU A 22 -17.25 -1.49 -15.47
N GLU A 23 -16.61 -0.30 -15.57
CA GLU A 23 -15.23 -0.25 -16.03
C GLU A 23 -14.42 -1.10 -15.05
N LEU A 24 -14.20 -2.36 -15.46
CA LEU A 24 -13.37 -3.28 -14.69
C LEU A 24 -11.99 -2.62 -14.56
N LEU A 25 -11.58 -2.42 -13.32
CA LEU A 25 -10.22 -1.96 -13.06
C LEU A 25 -9.25 -2.95 -13.71
N ASP A 26 -8.29 -2.43 -14.44
CA ASP A 26 -7.22 -3.25 -14.98
C ASP A 26 -6.41 -3.82 -13.80
N GLU A 27 -6.40 -5.14 -13.66
CA GLU A 27 -5.74 -5.84 -12.56
C GLU A 27 -4.21 -5.71 -12.61
N ASP A 28 -3.66 -5.42 -13.77
CA ASP A 28 -2.21 -5.25 -13.99
C ASP A 28 -1.72 -3.86 -13.56
N ILE A 29 -2.63 -2.90 -13.39
CA ILE A 29 -2.28 -1.54 -12.98
C ILE A 29 -2.23 -1.44 -11.44
N PRO A 30 -1.09 -1.02 -10.86
CA PRO A 30 -0.94 -0.92 -9.41
C PRO A 30 -1.88 0.10 -8.77
N ARG A 31 -2.35 -0.21 -7.56
CA ARG A 31 -3.22 0.63 -6.74
C ARG A 31 -2.46 1.20 -5.56
N PHE A 32 -2.35 2.51 -5.49
CA PHE A 32 -1.64 3.21 -4.43
C PHE A 32 -2.62 3.97 -3.52
N ALA A 33 -2.49 3.80 -2.20
CA ALA A 33 -3.21 4.57 -1.20
C ALA A 33 -2.28 5.54 -0.48
N VAL A 34 -2.68 6.80 -0.36
CA VAL A 34 -1.97 7.80 0.46
C VAL A 34 -2.67 7.90 1.81
N VAL A 35 -2.00 7.42 2.85
CA VAL A 35 -2.53 7.33 4.20
C VAL A 35 -1.66 8.08 5.20
N GLY A 36 -2.16 8.33 6.39
CA GLY A 36 -1.47 9.08 7.43
C GLY A 36 -2.45 9.91 8.24
N ARG A 37 -2.01 10.44 9.36
CA ARG A 37 -2.83 11.27 10.25
C ARG A 37 -3.32 12.57 9.59
N PRO A 38 -4.31 13.26 10.17
CA PRO A 38 -4.72 14.60 9.71
C PRO A 38 -3.54 15.56 9.63
N ASN A 39 -3.54 16.42 8.62
CA ASN A 39 -2.51 17.44 8.38
C ASN A 39 -1.06 16.95 8.08
N ALA A 40 -0.84 15.64 7.89
CA ALA A 40 0.43 15.11 7.40
C ALA A 40 0.77 15.51 5.94
N GLY A 41 -0.18 16.11 5.22
CA GLY A 41 0.00 16.61 3.86
C GLY A 41 -0.49 15.67 2.75
N LYS A 42 -1.39 14.73 3.06
CA LYS A 42 -1.97 13.79 2.08
C LYS A 42 -2.59 14.49 0.87
N SER A 43 -3.44 15.49 1.11
CA SER A 43 -4.08 16.25 0.02
C SER A 43 -3.05 17.03 -0.80
N SER A 44 -2.03 17.58 -0.14
CA SER A 44 -0.98 18.34 -0.81
C SER A 44 -0.13 17.48 -1.72
N ILE A 45 0.26 16.27 -1.27
CA ILE A 45 1.07 15.38 -2.11
C ILE A 45 0.27 14.82 -3.28
N ILE A 46 -1.01 14.48 -3.10
CA ILE A 46 -1.89 14.05 -4.20
C ILE A 46 -2.08 15.18 -5.21
N ASN A 47 -2.30 16.41 -4.75
CA ASN A 47 -2.39 17.56 -5.66
C ASN A 47 -1.05 17.80 -6.39
N ALA A 48 0.06 17.55 -5.72
CA ALA A 48 1.38 17.67 -6.34
C ALA A 48 1.63 16.56 -7.40
N PHE A 49 1.10 15.35 -7.22
CA PHE A 49 1.13 14.29 -8.23
C PHE A 49 0.27 14.64 -9.45
N ILE A 50 -0.98 15.06 -9.20
CA ILE A 50 -1.96 15.33 -10.27
C ILE A 50 -1.57 16.57 -11.07
N GLY A 51 -0.93 17.57 -10.42
CA GLY A 51 -0.57 18.83 -11.04
C GLY A 51 -1.77 19.75 -11.28
N GLU A 52 -1.57 20.81 -12.08
CA GLU A 52 -2.63 21.78 -12.43
C GLU A 52 -3.51 21.29 -13.60
N ASP A 53 -3.00 20.38 -14.43
CA ASP A 53 -3.71 19.80 -15.58
C ASP A 53 -4.69 18.69 -15.15
N ARG A 54 -5.88 19.08 -14.80
CA ARG A 54 -6.97 18.19 -14.34
C ARG A 54 -7.52 17.25 -15.43
N ASN A 55 -7.14 17.43 -16.67
CA ASN A 55 -7.76 16.79 -17.84
C ASN A 55 -7.31 15.36 -18.16
N ILE A 56 -6.41 14.76 -17.34
CA ILE A 56 -5.82 13.43 -17.62
C ILE A 56 -6.07 12.46 -16.44
N VAL A 57 -7.04 12.76 -15.61
CA VAL A 57 -7.39 11.94 -14.45
C VAL A 57 -8.82 11.45 -14.62
N THR A 58 -8.99 10.18 -14.94
CA THR A 58 -10.30 9.53 -15.04
C THR A 58 -10.71 9.02 -13.67
N GLU A 59 -11.88 9.44 -13.19
CA GLU A 59 -12.46 8.88 -11.97
C GLU A 59 -13.26 7.64 -12.36
N ILE A 60 -12.87 6.49 -11.81
CA ILE A 60 -13.55 5.22 -12.02
C ILE A 60 -14.26 4.86 -10.71
N ALA A 61 -15.57 4.65 -10.78
CA ALA A 61 -16.34 4.14 -9.65
C ALA A 61 -15.94 2.69 -9.41
N GLY A 62 -15.49 2.38 -8.18
CA GLY A 62 -15.16 0.99 -7.81
C GLY A 62 -16.43 0.13 -7.68
N THR A 63 -16.25 -1.19 -7.81
CA THR A 63 -17.30 -2.22 -7.64
C THR A 63 -17.92 -2.24 -6.25
N THR A 64 -17.26 -1.66 -5.24
CA THR A 64 -17.83 -1.41 -3.92
C THR A 64 -18.31 0.03 -3.83
N ARG A 65 -19.55 0.21 -3.42
CA ARG A 65 -20.38 1.44 -3.40
C ARG A 65 -19.72 2.75 -2.93
N ASP A 66 -18.46 2.70 -2.44
CA ASP A 66 -17.78 3.81 -1.75
C ASP A 66 -16.31 4.04 -2.15
N SER A 67 -15.70 3.22 -3.02
CA SER A 67 -14.30 3.41 -3.41
C SER A 67 -14.19 4.07 -4.77
N ILE A 68 -13.56 5.23 -4.82
CA ILE A 68 -13.28 5.96 -6.07
C ILE A 68 -11.81 5.79 -6.39
N TYR A 69 -11.54 5.24 -7.56
CA TYR A 69 -10.20 5.11 -8.12
C TYR A 69 -9.96 6.26 -9.08
N THR A 70 -8.78 6.83 -9.00
CA THR A 70 -8.34 7.87 -9.92
C THR A 70 -7.12 7.36 -10.68
N ARG A 71 -7.27 7.07 -11.97
CA ARG A 71 -6.14 6.67 -12.81
C ARG A 71 -5.22 7.85 -13.04
N TYR A 72 -3.93 7.61 -12.85
CA TYR A 72 -2.86 8.54 -13.14
C TYR A 72 -1.96 7.93 -14.22
N GLU A 73 -1.95 8.56 -15.40
CA GLU A 73 -1.14 8.13 -16.53
C GLU A 73 -0.32 9.31 -17.04
N LYS A 74 0.84 9.56 -16.42
CA LYS A 74 1.77 10.65 -16.79
C LYS A 74 3.22 10.30 -16.49
N PHE A 75 4.13 10.91 -17.20
CA PHE A 75 5.58 10.82 -16.98
C PHE A 75 6.12 9.38 -16.90
N GLY A 76 5.50 8.43 -17.61
CA GLY A 76 5.88 7.01 -17.56
C GLY A 76 5.38 6.25 -16.34
N PHE A 77 4.49 6.87 -15.56
CA PHE A 77 3.74 6.21 -14.49
C PHE A 77 2.32 5.92 -14.93
N ASP A 78 1.83 4.72 -14.63
CA ASP A 78 0.43 4.31 -14.78
C ASP A 78 0.03 3.56 -13.52
N PHE A 79 -0.93 4.13 -12.76
CA PHE A 79 -1.42 3.56 -11.50
C PHE A 79 -2.77 4.16 -11.11
N TYR A 80 -3.47 3.48 -10.22
CA TYR A 80 -4.67 3.98 -9.58
C TYR A 80 -4.35 4.59 -8.21
N LEU A 81 -4.86 5.78 -7.94
CA LEU A 81 -4.95 6.35 -6.59
C LEU A 81 -6.29 5.97 -5.97
N VAL A 82 -6.24 5.34 -4.80
CA VAL A 82 -7.43 4.89 -4.07
C VAL A 82 -7.99 6.02 -3.20
N ASP A 83 -9.30 6.23 -3.25
CA ASP A 83 -10.08 7.17 -2.41
C ASP A 83 -9.64 8.64 -2.47
N THR A 84 -9.42 9.14 -3.67
CA THR A 84 -9.06 10.56 -3.87
C THR A 84 -10.21 11.53 -3.61
N ALA A 85 -11.48 11.11 -3.75
CA ALA A 85 -12.65 11.95 -3.57
C ALA A 85 -12.78 12.52 -2.14
N GLY A 86 -12.42 11.72 -1.15
CA GLY A 86 -12.40 12.15 0.24
C GLY A 86 -11.31 13.18 0.56
N ILE A 87 -10.26 13.19 -0.23
CA ILE A 87 -9.15 14.13 -0.06
C ILE A 87 -9.45 15.46 -0.71
N ARG A 88 -10.21 15.46 -1.83
CA ARG A 88 -10.58 16.67 -2.58
C ARG A 88 -11.71 17.48 -1.93
N LYS A 89 -12.70 16.83 -1.27
CA LYS A 89 -13.88 17.47 -0.69
C LYS A 89 -13.66 18.19 0.65
N LYS A 90 -12.44 18.28 1.18
CA LYS A 90 -12.12 18.78 2.53
C LYS A 90 -12.29 20.30 2.75
N ASN A 91 -13.10 21.03 1.97
CA ASN A 91 -13.31 22.46 2.22
C ASN A 91 -14.49 22.84 3.12
N LYS A 92 -15.31 21.91 3.57
CA LYS A 92 -16.41 22.20 4.53
C LYS A 92 -16.81 20.92 5.25
N VAL A 93 -16.52 20.75 6.51
CA VAL A 93 -17.34 20.16 7.58
C VAL A 93 -16.46 19.75 8.79
N SER A 94 -16.92 20.10 9.98
CA SER A 94 -16.30 19.96 11.30
C SER A 94 -16.55 18.60 11.98
N GLU A 95 -15.75 18.32 12.96
CA GLU A 95 -15.83 17.44 14.15
C GLU A 95 -16.29 15.97 14.07
N ASP A 96 -17.27 15.56 13.29
CA ASP A 96 -17.59 14.12 13.09
C ASP A 96 -16.59 13.37 12.19
N LEU A 97 -15.53 14.02 11.78
CA LEU A 97 -14.59 13.64 10.72
C LEU A 97 -13.52 12.63 11.15
N GLU A 98 -13.25 12.45 12.45
CA GLU A 98 -12.17 11.54 12.86
C GLU A 98 -12.55 10.08 12.65
N TYR A 99 -13.76 9.69 13.05
CA TYR A 99 -14.25 8.32 12.89
C TYR A 99 -14.37 7.90 11.41
N TYR A 100 -14.99 8.78 10.58
CA TYR A 100 -15.08 8.55 9.14
C TYR A 100 -13.71 8.56 8.45
N SER A 101 -12.77 9.35 8.95
CA SER A 101 -11.39 9.38 8.43
C SER A 101 -10.65 8.07 8.68
N VAL A 102 -10.87 7.42 9.83
CA VAL A 102 -10.27 6.12 10.18
C VAL A 102 -10.85 5.01 9.28
N ILE A 103 -12.18 4.90 9.18
CA ILE A 103 -12.84 3.89 8.33
C ILE A 103 -12.40 4.03 6.88
N ARG A 104 -12.32 5.26 6.38
CA ARG A 104 -11.85 5.54 5.03
C ARG A 104 -10.40 5.12 4.83
N SER A 105 -9.52 5.40 5.81
CA SER A 105 -8.13 4.95 5.77
C SER A 105 -8.03 3.42 5.74
N ILE A 106 -8.87 2.72 6.48
CA ILE A 106 -8.94 1.24 6.46
C ILE A 106 -9.32 0.76 5.06
N ARG A 107 -10.40 1.28 4.48
CA ARG A 107 -10.85 0.90 3.12
C ARG A 107 -9.80 1.21 2.05
N SER A 108 -9.14 2.37 2.16
CA SER A 108 -8.06 2.72 1.22
C SER A 108 -6.89 1.74 1.32
N ILE A 109 -6.52 1.32 2.53
CA ILE A 109 -5.49 0.30 2.75
C ILE A 109 -5.92 -1.04 2.16
N GLU A 110 -7.14 -1.51 2.46
CA GLU A 110 -7.66 -2.80 1.99
C GLU A 110 -7.67 -2.89 0.46
N ASN A 111 -8.04 -1.81 -0.23
CA ASN A 111 -8.20 -1.76 -1.69
C ASN A 111 -6.93 -1.36 -2.44
N SER A 112 -5.79 -1.19 -1.77
CA SER A 112 -4.52 -0.84 -2.39
C SER A 112 -3.54 -2.02 -2.45
N ASP A 113 -2.52 -1.89 -3.28
CA ASP A 113 -1.37 -2.80 -3.34
C ASP A 113 -0.19 -2.24 -2.55
N VAL A 114 0.00 -0.93 -2.59
CA VAL A 114 1.05 -0.21 -1.86
C VAL A 114 0.46 0.99 -1.15
N CYS A 115 0.81 1.15 0.11
CA CYS A 115 0.45 2.29 0.94
C CYS A 115 1.62 3.27 1.06
N ILE A 116 1.35 4.53 0.78
CA ILE A 116 2.27 5.65 1.00
C ILE A 116 1.89 6.29 2.34
N LEU A 117 2.63 5.94 3.40
CA LEU A 117 2.41 6.45 4.75
C LEU A 117 3.08 7.82 4.91
N MET A 118 2.25 8.85 5.07
CA MET A 118 2.69 10.23 5.24
C MET A 118 2.97 10.56 6.70
N LEU A 119 4.19 10.92 7.02
CA LEU A 119 4.61 11.46 8.33
C LEU A 119 4.91 12.96 8.22
N ASP A 120 4.67 13.70 9.28
CA ASP A 120 5.01 15.11 9.38
C ASP A 120 6.40 15.27 10.00
N ALA A 121 7.36 15.80 9.26
CA ALA A 121 8.74 15.99 9.74
C ALA A 121 8.83 16.87 11.00
N THR A 122 7.90 17.82 11.17
CA THR A 122 7.92 18.76 12.30
C THR A 122 7.41 18.12 13.60
N ARG A 123 6.67 17.00 13.51
CA ARG A 123 6.05 16.33 14.66
C ARG A 123 6.64 14.95 14.93
N GLY A 124 7.35 14.38 13.96
CA GLY A 124 7.84 13.01 14.02
C GLY A 124 6.72 11.97 14.00
N ILE A 125 7.03 10.77 14.49
CA ILE A 125 6.09 9.64 14.52
C ILE A 125 5.26 9.66 15.82
N GLU A 126 3.94 9.59 15.70
CA GLU A 126 2.99 9.61 16.80
C GLU A 126 2.19 8.29 16.87
N GLY A 127 1.42 8.09 17.95
CA GLY A 127 0.63 6.87 18.17
C GLY A 127 -0.35 6.54 17.04
N GLN A 128 -0.97 7.57 16.44
CA GLN A 128 -1.88 7.37 15.30
C GLN A 128 -1.15 6.87 14.04
N ASP A 129 0.09 7.29 13.81
CA ASP A 129 0.92 6.78 12.72
C ASP A 129 1.24 5.28 12.92
N LEU A 130 1.52 4.88 14.16
CA LEU A 130 1.75 3.47 14.53
C LEU A 130 0.51 2.61 14.30
N ASN A 131 -0.69 3.13 14.60
CA ASN A 131 -1.95 2.43 14.34
C ASN A 131 -2.16 2.22 12.84
N ILE A 132 -1.93 3.24 12.02
CA ILE A 132 -2.04 3.15 10.55
C ILE A 132 -1.00 2.16 10.01
N PHE A 133 0.24 2.23 10.47
CA PHE A 133 1.29 1.27 10.12
C PHE A 133 0.88 -0.17 10.45
N SER A 134 0.35 -0.41 11.64
CA SER A 134 -0.13 -1.73 12.05
C SER A 134 -1.25 -2.25 11.14
N LEU A 135 -2.15 -1.37 10.68
CA LEU A 135 -3.19 -1.73 9.72
C LEU A 135 -2.60 -2.11 8.36
N ILE A 136 -1.61 -1.36 7.86
CA ILE A 136 -0.91 -1.68 6.60
C ILE A 136 -0.25 -3.05 6.70
N GLN A 137 0.44 -3.32 7.81
CA GLN A 137 1.11 -4.58 8.07
C GLN A 137 0.14 -5.75 8.15
N ARG A 138 -0.97 -5.62 8.90
CA ARG A 138 -2.01 -6.66 9.02
C ARG A 138 -2.66 -6.99 7.68
N ASN A 139 -2.85 -5.99 6.82
CA ASN A 139 -3.37 -6.17 5.47
C ASN A 139 -2.27 -6.59 4.47
N GLN A 140 -1.04 -6.83 4.92
CA GLN A 140 0.09 -7.29 4.11
C GLN A 140 0.34 -6.44 2.86
N LYS A 141 0.16 -5.12 2.96
CA LYS A 141 0.36 -4.19 1.83
C LYS A 141 1.82 -3.78 1.71
N GLY A 142 2.23 -3.38 0.49
CA GLY A 142 3.50 -2.71 0.30
C GLY A 142 3.51 -1.38 1.07
N LEU A 143 4.67 -0.96 1.54
CA LEU A 143 4.81 0.26 2.32
C LEU A 143 5.94 1.14 1.77
N VAL A 144 5.62 2.42 1.60
CA VAL A 144 6.60 3.50 1.45
C VAL A 144 6.32 4.54 2.52
N VAL A 145 7.30 4.88 3.33
CA VAL A 145 7.18 5.94 4.34
C VAL A 145 7.67 7.25 3.74
N VAL A 146 6.85 8.29 3.82
CA VAL A 146 7.18 9.63 3.33
C VAL A 146 7.21 10.60 4.48
N VAL A 147 8.39 11.12 4.79
CA VAL A 147 8.60 12.20 5.75
C VAL A 147 8.39 13.52 5.00
N ASN A 148 7.15 14.02 5.09
CA ASN A 148 6.70 15.23 4.40
C ASN A 148 7.01 16.49 5.22
N LYS A 149 6.87 17.66 4.59
CA LYS A 149 7.23 18.98 5.14
C LYS A 149 8.72 19.08 5.47
N TRP A 150 9.54 18.35 4.72
CA TRP A 150 10.99 18.38 4.89
C TRP A 150 11.59 19.79 4.64
N ASP A 151 10.87 20.64 3.93
CA ASP A 151 11.19 22.05 3.73
C ASP A 151 11.26 22.85 5.05
N LEU A 152 10.51 22.47 6.06
CA LEU A 152 10.43 23.14 7.37
C LEU A 152 11.52 22.67 8.36
N VAL A 153 12.25 21.60 8.05
CA VAL A 153 13.33 21.10 8.92
C VAL A 153 14.56 21.96 8.75
N GLU A 154 15.12 22.39 9.85
CA GLU A 154 16.40 23.12 9.87
C GLU A 154 17.59 22.16 9.72
N ASN A 155 18.73 22.70 9.23
CA ASN A 155 20.00 21.97 9.14
C ASN A 155 19.92 20.59 8.43
N LYS A 156 19.36 20.56 7.22
CA LYS A 156 19.10 19.35 6.39
C LYS A 156 20.38 18.65 5.92
N ASN A 157 21.19 18.16 6.84
CA ASN A 157 22.38 17.39 6.51
C ASN A 157 22.13 15.88 6.59
N ALA A 158 23.08 15.09 6.09
CA ALA A 158 22.98 13.63 6.07
C ALA A 158 22.82 13.02 7.49
N LYS A 159 23.42 13.65 8.51
CA LYS A 159 23.31 13.19 9.91
C LYS A 159 21.89 13.36 10.43
N VAL A 160 21.24 14.49 10.17
CA VAL A 160 19.84 14.72 10.56
C VAL A 160 18.90 13.74 9.87
N MET A 161 19.08 13.52 8.55
CA MET A 161 18.29 12.50 7.83
C MET A 161 18.44 11.12 8.45
N LYS A 162 19.68 10.69 8.75
CA LYS A 162 19.96 9.40 9.36
C LYS A 162 19.32 9.27 10.75
N THR A 163 19.37 10.30 11.57
CA THR A 163 18.73 10.32 12.89
C THR A 163 17.20 10.16 12.78
N TYR A 164 16.56 10.83 11.81
CA TYR A 164 15.12 10.65 11.53
C TYR A 164 14.81 9.21 11.09
N GLU A 165 15.61 8.67 10.18
CA GLU A 165 15.45 7.31 9.69
C GLU A 165 15.58 6.28 10.81
N GLU A 166 16.61 6.37 11.65
CA GLU A 166 16.83 5.50 12.80
C GLU A 166 15.68 5.59 13.79
N ALA A 167 15.17 6.79 14.10
CA ALA A 167 14.03 6.99 14.97
C ALA A 167 12.75 6.35 14.41
N ILE A 168 12.48 6.48 13.10
CA ILE A 168 11.34 5.86 12.46
C ILE A 168 11.46 4.34 12.52
N ARG A 169 12.60 3.77 12.10
CA ARG A 169 12.83 2.32 12.11
C ARG A 169 12.72 1.73 13.51
N SER A 170 13.29 2.37 14.52
CA SER A 170 13.19 1.95 15.92
C SER A 170 11.74 1.89 16.41
N ARG A 171 10.91 2.85 16.04
CA ARG A 171 9.49 2.92 16.45
C ARG A 171 8.60 1.91 15.71
N LEU A 172 8.98 1.51 14.50
CA LEU A 172 8.24 0.56 13.66
C LEU A 172 8.79 -0.88 13.73
N ALA A 173 9.84 -1.11 14.53
CA ALA A 173 10.40 -2.44 14.75
C ALA A 173 9.32 -3.43 15.25
N PRO A 174 9.43 -4.73 14.92
CA PRO A 174 10.55 -5.40 14.24
C PRO A 174 10.54 -5.29 12.70
N PHE A 175 9.46 -4.79 12.10
CA PHE A 175 9.36 -4.63 10.66
C PHE A 175 10.02 -3.32 10.24
N VAL A 176 11.22 -3.40 9.67
CA VAL A 176 12.06 -2.23 9.34
C VAL A 176 12.48 -2.17 7.87
N ASP A 177 12.14 -3.20 7.09
CA ASP A 177 12.53 -3.30 5.67
C ASP A 177 11.49 -2.60 4.78
N PHE A 178 11.53 -1.27 4.80
CA PHE A 178 10.72 -0.41 3.94
C PHE A 178 11.52 0.86 3.57
N PRO A 179 11.29 1.43 2.39
CA PRO A 179 11.92 2.67 1.96
C PRO A 179 11.33 3.87 2.73
N ILE A 180 12.21 4.84 3.02
CA ILE A 180 11.88 6.13 3.64
C ILE A 180 12.31 7.23 2.69
N ILE A 181 11.38 8.11 2.31
CA ILE A 181 11.62 9.24 1.42
C ILE A 181 11.35 10.55 2.17
N PHE A 182 12.33 11.42 2.20
CA PHE A 182 12.18 12.79 2.72
C PHE A 182 11.74 13.71 1.60
N ALA A 183 10.52 14.23 1.68
CA ALA A 183 9.89 15.00 0.61
C ALA A 183 9.23 16.28 1.13
N SER A 184 8.91 17.18 0.22
CA SER A 184 8.03 18.32 0.47
C SER A 184 6.98 18.39 -0.62
N ALA A 185 5.72 18.19 -0.24
CA ALA A 185 4.59 18.35 -1.14
C ALA A 185 4.40 19.81 -1.56
N LEU A 186 4.78 20.77 -0.70
CA LEU A 186 4.64 22.21 -0.96
C LEU A 186 5.64 22.68 -2.03
N THR A 187 6.92 22.33 -1.84
CA THR A 187 8.00 22.72 -2.77
C THR A 187 8.18 21.74 -3.93
N LYS A 188 7.35 20.70 -3.99
CA LYS A 188 7.40 19.61 -4.98
C LYS A 188 8.75 18.84 -4.96
N GLN A 189 9.48 18.87 -3.85
CA GLN A 189 10.78 18.21 -3.72
C GLN A 189 10.59 16.70 -3.57
N ARG A 190 11.28 15.90 -4.41
CA ARG A 190 11.31 14.42 -4.41
C ARG A 190 9.95 13.73 -4.56
N ILE A 191 8.93 14.38 -5.13
CA ILE A 191 7.60 13.81 -5.30
C ILE A 191 7.63 12.63 -6.27
N PHE A 192 8.31 12.79 -7.41
CA PHE A 192 8.44 11.70 -8.38
C PHE A 192 9.21 10.51 -7.81
N LYS A 193 10.20 10.76 -6.92
CA LYS A 193 10.90 9.65 -6.23
C LYS A 193 9.97 8.84 -5.35
N VAL A 194 8.94 9.45 -4.76
CA VAL A 194 7.90 8.71 -4.02
C VAL A 194 7.15 7.75 -4.93
N LEU A 195 6.76 8.20 -6.15
CA LEU A 195 6.06 7.36 -7.12
C LEU A 195 6.96 6.24 -7.67
N GLU A 196 8.22 6.56 -8.00
CA GLU A 196 9.21 5.56 -8.43
C GLU A 196 9.37 4.47 -7.38
N THR A 197 9.56 4.88 -6.11
CA THR A 197 9.75 3.93 -5.01
C THR A 197 8.49 3.11 -4.75
N ALA A 198 7.29 3.70 -4.87
CA ALA A 198 6.04 2.95 -4.76
C ALA A 198 5.91 1.89 -5.87
N LYS A 199 6.31 2.22 -7.11
CA LYS A 199 6.37 1.29 -8.23
C LYS A 199 7.41 0.18 -7.99
N GLU A 200 8.60 0.51 -7.49
CA GLU A 200 9.64 -0.46 -7.11
C GLU A 200 9.13 -1.46 -6.05
N VAL A 201 8.43 -0.96 -5.00
CA VAL A 201 7.81 -1.80 -3.97
C VAL A 201 6.73 -2.70 -4.55
N TYR A 202 5.87 -2.19 -5.45
CA TYR A 202 4.88 -3.00 -6.15
C TYR A 202 5.54 -4.10 -6.98
N GLN A 203 6.54 -3.76 -7.77
CA GLN A 203 7.28 -4.72 -8.59
C GLN A 203 7.95 -5.80 -7.75
N ALA A 204 8.59 -5.43 -6.64
CA ALA A 204 9.19 -6.40 -5.73
C ALA A 204 8.16 -7.39 -5.16
N ARG A 205 6.91 -6.93 -4.93
CA ARG A 205 5.80 -7.78 -4.44
C ARG A 205 5.24 -8.72 -5.50
N THR A 206 5.20 -8.29 -6.75
CA THR A 206 4.60 -9.04 -7.87
C THR A 206 5.60 -9.89 -8.63
N THR A 207 6.90 -9.62 -8.46
CA THR A 207 7.95 -10.38 -9.14
C THR A 207 7.98 -11.83 -8.69
N ARG A 208 7.90 -12.73 -9.67
CA ARG A 208 8.08 -14.16 -9.45
C ARG A 208 9.55 -14.54 -9.56
N ILE A 209 10.07 -15.18 -8.52
CA ILE A 209 11.44 -15.65 -8.47
C ILE A 209 11.48 -17.12 -8.98
N PRO A 210 12.29 -17.44 -10.00
CA PRO A 210 12.49 -18.82 -10.44
C PRO A 210 12.96 -19.71 -9.28
N THR A 211 12.40 -20.91 -9.15
CA THR A 211 12.70 -21.83 -8.05
C THR A 211 14.19 -22.14 -7.95
N ALA A 212 14.91 -22.25 -9.07
CA ALA A 212 16.37 -22.50 -9.07
C ALA A 212 17.13 -21.36 -8.36
N ARG A 213 16.87 -20.10 -8.77
CA ARG A 213 17.49 -18.91 -8.17
C ARG A 213 17.12 -18.76 -6.69
N LEU A 214 15.85 -19.02 -6.37
CA LEU A 214 15.38 -18.95 -4.98
C LEU A 214 16.14 -19.93 -4.08
N ASN A 215 16.37 -21.18 -4.55
CA ASN A 215 17.12 -22.17 -3.78
C ASN A 215 18.63 -21.87 -3.73
N GLU A 216 19.20 -21.34 -4.79
CA GLU A 216 20.61 -20.91 -4.82
C GLU A 216 20.91 -19.88 -3.71
N GLU A 217 20.01 -18.94 -3.48
CA GLU A 217 20.16 -17.91 -2.44
C GLU A 217 19.73 -18.40 -1.05
N MET A 218 18.62 -19.13 -0.96
CA MET A 218 17.98 -19.46 0.32
C MET A 218 18.64 -20.65 1.02
N LEU A 219 19.09 -21.69 0.30
CA LEU A 219 19.62 -22.89 0.94
C LEU A 219 20.90 -22.63 1.74
N PRO A 220 21.87 -21.83 1.28
CA PRO A 220 23.03 -21.46 2.08
C PRO A 220 22.67 -20.69 3.35
N LEU A 221 21.67 -19.79 3.29
CA LEU A 221 21.19 -19.06 4.45
C LEU A 221 20.52 -19.98 5.47
N ILE A 222 19.72 -20.94 5.01
CA ILE A 222 19.06 -21.95 5.86
C ILE A 222 20.09 -22.89 6.52
N GLU A 223 21.14 -23.25 5.81
CA GLU A 223 22.25 -24.06 6.36
C GLU A 223 23.05 -23.31 7.44
N ALA A 224 23.27 -22.00 7.23
CA ALA A 224 23.92 -21.14 8.21
C ALA A 224 23.04 -20.88 9.46
N TYR A 225 21.72 -20.83 9.28
CA TYR A 225 20.73 -20.57 10.34
C TYR A 225 19.63 -21.64 10.32
N PRO A 226 19.92 -22.88 10.71
CA PRO A 226 18.96 -23.98 10.62
C PRO A 226 17.76 -23.75 11.56
N PRO A 227 16.55 -24.19 11.17
CA PRO A 227 15.39 -24.11 12.02
C PRO A 227 15.57 -24.94 13.29
N PRO A 228 14.91 -24.58 14.41
CA PRO A 228 14.98 -25.34 15.64
C PRO A 228 14.46 -26.77 15.47
N SER A 229 15.04 -27.72 16.19
CA SER A 229 14.61 -29.11 16.15
C SER A 229 13.15 -29.26 16.67
N ASN A 230 12.36 -30.11 16.02
CA ASN A 230 11.02 -30.45 16.45
C ASN A 230 11.03 -31.78 17.18
N LYS A 231 10.64 -31.82 18.47
CA LYS A 231 10.62 -33.04 19.33
C LYS A 231 11.94 -33.83 19.25
N GLY A 232 13.09 -33.17 19.26
CA GLY A 232 14.40 -33.80 19.18
C GLY A 232 14.82 -34.25 17.78
N LYS A 233 13.99 -34.08 16.77
CA LYS A 233 14.36 -34.38 15.37
C LYS A 233 14.88 -33.13 14.69
N TYR A 234 16.02 -33.28 14.01
CA TYR A 234 16.63 -32.21 13.21
C TYR A 234 15.78 -31.96 11.95
N ILE A 235 15.42 -30.70 11.72
CA ILE A 235 14.66 -30.29 10.53
C ILE A 235 15.65 -29.90 9.44
N LYS A 236 15.60 -30.63 8.33
CA LYS A 236 16.38 -30.31 7.13
C LYS A 236 15.43 -29.82 6.03
N ILE A 237 15.57 -28.57 5.61
CA ILE A 237 14.87 -28.02 4.47
C ILE A 237 15.58 -28.49 3.20
N LYS A 238 14.85 -29.11 2.28
CA LYS A 238 15.39 -29.68 1.04
C LYS A 238 15.36 -28.69 -0.11
N TYR A 239 14.28 -27.93 -0.23
CA TYR A 239 14.12 -26.85 -1.20
C TYR A 239 12.96 -25.95 -0.81
N CYS A 240 12.88 -24.78 -1.44
CA CYS A 240 11.77 -23.86 -1.31
C CYS A 240 11.26 -23.42 -2.71
N THR A 241 10.00 -23.03 -2.77
CA THR A 241 9.38 -22.49 -3.98
C THR A 241 8.41 -21.38 -3.64
N GLN A 242 8.26 -20.43 -4.54
CA GLN A 242 7.23 -19.39 -4.42
C GLN A 242 5.90 -19.91 -4.99
N LEU A 243 4.81 -19.71 -4.23
CA LEU A 243 3.48 -20.06 -4.70
C LEU A 243 3.06 -19.15 -5.87
N PRO A 244 2.45 -19.70 -6.93
CA PRO A 244 1.90 -18.90 -8.01
C PRO A 244 0.60 -18.22 -7.56
N ASN A 245 0.25 -17.11 -8.21
CA ASN A 245 -1.07 -16.44 -8.10
C ASN A 245 -1.48 -16.03 -6.68
N THR A 246 -0.53 -15.65 -5.85
CA THR A 246 -0.79 -15.08 -4.52
C THR A 246 -0.63 -13.56 -4.57
N GLN A 247 -1.55 -12.82 -3.96
CA GLN A 247 -1.49 -11.35 -3.87
C GLN A 247 -0.27 -10.86 -3.07
N VAL A 248 0.26 -11.73 -2.21
CA VAL A 248 1.45 -11.49 -1.39
C VAL A 248 2.46 -12.58 -1.69
N PRO A 249 3.77 -12.27 -1.89
CA PRO A 249 4.79 -13.28 -2.08
C PRO A 249 4.74 -14.32 -0.96
N SER A 250 4.41 -15.55 -1.32
CA SER A 250 4.27 -16.66 -0.37
C SER A 250 5.22 -17.78 -0.77
N PHE A 251 5.96 -18.32 0.20
CA PHE A 251 6.99 -19.31 -0.03
C PHE A 251 6.66 -20.59 0.73
N VAL A 252 6.86 -21.74 0.08
CA VAL A 252 6.72 -23.06 0.67
C VAL A 252 8.08 -23.68 0.82
N PHE A 253 8.38 -24.16 2.03
CA PHE A 253 9.61 -24.86 2.36
C PHE A 253 9.32 -26.34 2.54
N PHE A 254 10.05 -27.19 1.84
CA PHE A 254 9.90 -28.64 1.90
C PHE A 254 10.96 -29.23 2.83
N ALA A 255 10.51 -29.84 3.91
CA ALA A 255 11.36 -30.38 4.96
C ALA A 255 11.16 -31.89 5.15
N ASN A 256 12.08 -32.54 5.89
CA ASN A 256 12.06 -33.96 6.26
C ASN A 256 11.23 -34.19 7.54
N LEU A 257 10.00 -33.77 7.61
CA LEU A 257 9.12 -33.99 8.76
C LEU A 257 8.47 -35.36 8.71
#